data_572331160a8d9fd8b9024816af709751
#
_entry.id   572331160a8d9fd8b9024816af709751
#
_cell.length_a   1.000
_cell.length_b   1.000
_cell.length_c   1.000
_cell.angle_alpha   90.00
_cell.angle_beta   90.00
_cell.angle_gamma   90.00
#
_symmetry.space_group_name_H-M   'P 1'
#
loop_
_entity.id
_entity.type
_entity.pdbx_description
1 polymer ?
#
loop_
_entity_poly.entity_id
_entity_poly.type
_entity_poly.pdbx_seq_one_letter_code
_entity_poly.pdbx_strand_id
1 'polypeptide(L)'
;FSSTEEAQMENLRKMFMAMSKDIRVVLIKIADRLHNMRTMQYQSPEKQIIKCRETMDVYAPLAHRLGMQKIKWELEDTSLRYLAPKEYTEITNYLQKHHEKDEAFMQSIQFKITDRLNAMGIQNTTYGRIKHVYSIYRKMLAQDKTIDQLYDIYAFRVIVNSIPDCYNVLGHIHDLFNLVPGRFKDYISTPKPNMYQSLHTTVIGSEGIPFEVQIRTWDMHETAEYGIAAHWKYKQGSGSGSEKDFEYGLRSEERF
;
A
#
# COMPACT_ATOMS: atom_id res chain seq x y z
N PHE A 1 -25.16 -26.03 10.84
CA PHE A 1 -23.83 -25.98 10.24
C PHE A 1 -23.04 -27.15 10.81
N SER A 2 -22.52 -28.03 9.96
CA SER A 2 -21.84 -29.27 10.37
C SER A 2 -20.37 -29.07 10.70
N SER A 3 -19.77 -27.93 10.35
CA SER A 3 -18.38 -27.58 10.70
C SER A 3 -18.18 -26.07 10.84
N THR A 4 -17.12 -25.67 11.55
CA THR A 4 -16.66 -24.28 11.67
C THR A 4 -16.30 -23.70 10.30
N GLU A 5 -15.80 -24.51 9.37
CA GLU A 5 -15.41 -24.13 8.01
C GLU A 5 -16.62 -23.80 7.14
N GLU A 6 -17.71 -24.60 7.24
CA GLU A 6 -18.96 -24.29 6.54
C GLU A 6 -19.59 -22.99 7.02
N ALA A 7 -19.55 -22.72 8.33
CA ALA A 7 -20.03 -21.47 8.89
C ALA A 7 -19.19 -20.27 8.41
N GLN A 8 -17.87 -20.43 8.28
CA GLN A 8 -16.99 -19.39 7.73
C GLN A 8 -17.26 -19.14 6.24
N MET A 9 -17.41 -20.18 5.45
CA MET A 9 -17.76 -20.07 4.02
C MET A 9 -19.10 -19.37 3.81
N GLU A 10 -20.10 -19.72 4.60
CA GLU A 10 -21.42 -19.07 4.50
C GLU A 10 -21.40 -17.59 4.94
N ASN A 11 -20.60 -17.26 5.96
CA ASN A 11 -20.38 -15.85 6.36
C ASN A 11 -19.68 -15.05 5.27
N LEU A 12 -18.67 -15.63 4.62
CA LEU A 12 -18.00 -15.03 3.46
C LEU A 12 -18.95 -14.81 2.29
N ARG A 13 -19.76 -15.83 1.95
CA ARG A 13 -20.77 -15.73 0.91
C ARG A 13 -21.79 -14.62 1.20
N LYS A 14 -22.32 -14.55 2.42
CA LYS A 14 -23.24 -13.48 2.85
C LYS A 14 -22.58 -12.10 2.78
N MET A 15 -21.31 -12.01 3.14
CA MET A 15 -20.55 -10.76 3.03
C MET A 15 -20.39 -10.35 1.57
N PHE A 16 -20.03 -11.25 0.66
CA PHE A 16 -19.95 -10.97 -0.77
C PHE A 16 -21.31 -10.60 -1.38
N MET A 17 -22.39 -11.26 -0.97
CA MET A 17 -23.75 -10.92 -1.38
C MET A 17 -24.19 -9.53 -0.85
N ALA A 18 -23.79 -9.17 0.36
CA ALA A 18 -24.06 -7.84 0.91
C ALA A 18 -23.23 -6.74 0.21
N MET A 19 -21.99 -7.06 -0.20
CA MET A 19 -21.12 -6.16 -0.99
C MET A 19 -21.75 -5.75 -2.31
N SER A 20 -22.40 -6.69 -2.99
CA SER A 20 -23.07 -6.41 -4.27
C SER A 20 -24.26 -5.45 -4.12
N LYS A 21 -24.78 -5.30 -2.90
CA LYS A 21 -25.92 -4.44 -2.58
C LYS A 21 -25.52 -3.10 -1.98
N ASP A 22 -24.53 -3.09 -1.09
CA ASP A 22 -24.07 -1.88 -0.40
C ASP A 22 -22.63 -2.02 0.09
N ILE A 23 -21.71 -1.28 -0.54
CA ILE A 23 -20.29 -1.27 -0.19
C ILE A 23 -20.03 -0.79 1.24
N ARG A 24 -20.92 0.01 1.83
CA ARG A 24 -20.78 0.51 3.21
C ARG A 24 -20.69 -0.62 4.23
N VAL A 25 -21.40 -1.73 3.99
CA VAL A 25 -21.34 -2.92 4.84
C VAL A 25 -19.93 -3.48 4.90
N VAL A 26 -19.21 -3.46 3.79
CA VAL A 26 -17.83 -3.94 3.71
C VAL A 26 -16.87 -3.01 4.44
N LEU A 27 -17.04 -1.71 4.25
CA LEU A 27 -16.22 -0.71 4.95
C LEU A 27 -16.35 -0.85 6.46
N ILE A 28 -17.58 -1.04 6.98
CA ILE A 28 -17.85 -1.30 8.39
C ILE A 28 -17.17 -2.60 8.86
N LYS A 29 -17.26 -3.67 8.07
CA LYS A 29 -16.64 -4.96 8.40
C LYS A 29 -15.11 -4.89 8.41
N ILE A 30 -14.50 -4.14 7.48
CA ILE A 30 -13.05 -3.91 7.47
C ILE A 30 -12.65 -3.08 8.69
N ALA A 31 -13.41 -2.04 9.04
CA ALA A 31 -13.14 -1.21 10.22
C ALA A 31 -13.25 -2.02 11.53
N ASP A 32 -14.28 -2.85 11.67
CA ASP A 32 -14.45 -3.78 12.79
C ASP A 32 -13.26 -4.77 12.87
N ARG A 33 -12.88 -5.36 11.73
CA ARG A 33 -11.71 -6.24 11.69
C ARG A 33 -10.43 -5.52 12.10
N LEU A 34 -10.21 -4.31 11.62
CA LEU A 34 -9.03 -3.51 11.98
C LEU A 34 -9.00 -3.23 13.49
N HIS A 35 -10.14 -2.86 14.08
CA HIS A 35 -10.24 -2.68 15.53
C HIS A 35 -9.92 -3.98 16.29
N ASN A 36 -10.49 -5.10 15.86
CA ASN A 36 -10.21 -6.42 16.46
C ASN A 36 -8.73 -6.80 16.35
N MET A 37 -8.07 -6.48 15.24
CA MET A 37 -6.64 -6.74 15.06
C MET A 37 -5.78 -5.88 15.99
N ARG A 38 -6.14 -4.62 16.21
CA ARG A 38 -5.45 -3.72 17.16
C ARG A 38 -5.54 -4.17 18.61
N THR A 39 -6.55 -4.94 18.95
CA THR A 39 -6.79 -5.47 20.32
C THR A 39 -6.51 -6.97 20.43
N MET A 40 -5.80 -7.56 19.46
CA MET A 40 -5.57 -9.00 19.35
C MET A 40 -4.80 -9.58 20.53
N GLN A 41 -3.98 -8.78 21.21
CA GLN A 41 -3.21 -9.20 22.41
C GLN A 41 -4.09 -9.69 23.57
N TYR A 42 -5.35 -9.31 23.60
CA TYR A 42 -6.31 -9.74 24.64
C TYR A 42 -7.04 -11.04 24.31
N GLN A 43 -6.79 -11.63 23.14
CA GLN A 43 -7.38 -12.91 22.74
C GLN A 43 -6.48 -14.09 23.13
N SER A 44 -7.09 -15.28 23.24
CA SER A 44 -6.31 -16.51 23.45
C SER A 44 -5.42 -16.81 22.24
N PRO A 45 -4.26 -17.49 22.42
CA PRO A 45 -3.34 -17.80 21.32
C PRO A 45 -4.00 -18.53 20.14
N GLU A 46 -4.92 -19.44 20.40
CA GLU A 46 -5.66 -20.15 19.36
C GLU A 46 -6.53 -19.20 18.53
N LYS A 47 -7.27 -18.29 19.20
CA LYS A 47 -8.09 -17.27 18.52
C LYS A 47 -7.25 -16.27 17.77
N GLN A 48 -6.06 -15.91 18.29
CA GLN A 48 -5.11 -15.04 17.59
C GLN A 48 -4.75 -15.63 16.23
N ILE A 49 -4.33 -16.90 16.18
CA ILE A 49 -3.94 -17.57 14.94
C ILE A 49 -5.10 -17.66 13.94
N ILE A 50 -6.28 -18.12 14.41
CA ILE A 50 -7.47 -18.26 13.55
C ILE A 50 -7.86 -16.91 12.94
N LYS A 51 -7.96 -15.86 13.76
CA LYS A 51 -8.37 -14.54 13.29
C LYS A 51 -7.33 -13.88 12.40
N CYS A 52 -6.04 -14.07 12.66
CA CYS A 52 -4.97 -13.56 11.81
C CYS A 52 -4.96 -14.25 10.45
N ARG A 53 -5.17 -15.57 10.36
CA ARG A 53 -5.31 -16.29 9.08
C ARG A 53 -6.51 -15.77 8.30
N GLU A 54 -7.69 -15.71 8.93
CA GLU A 54 -8.89 -15.14 8.29
C GLU A 54 -8.65 -13.70 7.79
N THR A 55 -7.90 -12.90 8.53
CA THR A 55 -7.55 -11.54 8.13
C THR A 55 -6.67 -11.53 6.89
N MET A 56 -5.67 -12.41 6.81
CA MET A 56 -4.77 -12.52 5.67
C MET A 56 -5.46 -13.09 4.42
N ASP A 57 -6.35 -14.06 4.61
CA ASP A 57 -7.02 -14.76 3.52
C ASP A 57 -8.19 -13.96 2.93
N VAL A 58 -8.85 -13.11 3.73
CA VAL A 58 -10.09 -12.43 3.35
C VAL A 58 -9.98 -10.92 3.42
N TYR A 59 -9.69 -10.35 4.59
CA TYR A 59 -9.84 -8.91 4.81
C TYR A 59 -8.71 -8.08 4.21
N ALA A 60 -7.47 -8.56 4.24
CA ALA A 60 -6.36 -7.87 3.59
C ALA A 60 -6.48 -7.86 2.06
N PRO A 61 -6.83 -8.98 1.38
CA PRO A 61 -7.16 -8.98 -0.05
C PRO A 61 -8.36 -8.09 -0.37
N LEU A 62 -9.39 -8.07 0.48
CA LEU A 62 -10.56 -7.22 0.29
C LEU A 62 -10.21 -5.73 0.38
N ALA A 63 -9.45 -5.34 1.41
CA ALA A 63 -8.94 -3.98 1.53
C ALA A 63 -8.06 -3.58 0.33
N HIS A 64 -7.28 -4.52 -0.22
CA HIS A 64 -6.50 -4.31 -1.43
C HIS A 64 -7.37 -4.05 -2.66
N ARG A 65 -8.41 -4.84 -2.88
CA ARG A 65 -9.36 -4.67 -4.00
C ARG A 65 -10.09 -3.33 -3.93
N LEU A 66 -10.41 -2.88 -2.71
CA LEU A 66 -11.05 -1.58 -2.47
C LEU A 66 -10.06 -0.41 -2.49
N GLY A 67 -8.77 -0.64 -2.79
CA GLY A 67 -7.73 0.38 -2.83
C GLY A 67 -7.30 0.93 -1.47
N MET A 68 -7.78 0.36 -0.35
CA MET A 68 -7.52 0.83 1.02
C MET A 68 -6.14 0.37 1.51
N GLN A 69 -5.07 0.86 0.87
CA GLN A 69 -3.71 0.35 1.08
C GLN A 69 -3.21 0.53 2.51
N LYS A 70 -3.53 1.64 3.15
CA LYS A 70 -3.12 1.92 4.54
C LYS A 70 -3.68 0.87 5.51
N ILE A 71 -4.96 0.55 5.36
CA ILE A 71 -5.64 -0.46 6.19
C ILE A 71 -5.08 -1.85 5.87
N LYS A 72 -4.91 -2.17 4.58
CA LYS A 72 -4.31 -3.43 4.16
C LYS A 72 -2.96 -3.67 4.84
N TRP A 73 -2.06 -2.70 4.81
CA TRP A 73 -0.74 -2.84 5.43
C TRP A 73 -0.81 -3.05 6.94
N GLU A 74 -1.68 -2.34 7.64
CA GLU A 74 -1.86 -2.50 9.06
C GLU A 74 -2.42 -3.89 9.42
N LEU A 75 -3.38 -4.39 8.62
CA LEU A 75 -3.91 -5.74 8.77
C LEU A 75 -2.83 -6.81 8.53
N GLU A 76 -2.02 -6.65 7.50
CA GLU A 76 -0.93 -7.57 7.14
C GLU A 76 0.17 -7.59 8.21
N ASP A 77 0.66 -6.43 8.65
CA ASP A 77 1.74 -6.33 9.64
C ASP A 77 1.29 -6.86 11.00
N THR A 78 0.06 -6.52 11.43
CA THR A 78 -0.49 -7.03 12.69
C THR A 78 -0.68 -8.54 12.63
N SER A 79 -1.16 -9.09 11.52
CA SER A 79 -1.32 -10.54 11.36
C SER A 79 0.02 -11.26 11.37
N LEU A 80 1.05 -10.73 10.69
CA LEU A 80 2.38 -11.32 10.64
C LEU A 80 2.98 -11.47 12.03
N ARG A 81 2.75 -10.50 12.90
CA ARG A 81 3.25 -10.52 14.29
C ARG A 81 2.83 -11.78 15.05
N TYR A 82 1.65 -12.33 14.75
CA TYR A 82 1.12 -13.54 15.40
C TYR A 82 1.36 -14.81 14.58
N LEU A 83 1.38 -14.73 13.25
CA LEU A 83 1.53 -15.88 12.37
C LEU A 83 2.98 -16.29 12.17
N ALA A 84 3.91 -15.35 12.17
CA ALA A 84 5.34 -15.56 12.00
C ALA A 84 6.13 -14.65 12.97
N PRO A 85 6.02 -14.87 14.29
CA PRO A 85 6.58 -13.97 15.32
C PRO A 85 8.10 -13.88 15.29
N LYS A 86 8.81 -14.92 14.86
CA LYS A 86 10.27 -14.92 14.75
C LYS A 86 10.71 -13.97 13.65
N GLU A 87 10.17 -14.14 12.46
CA GLU A 87 10.49 -13.34 11.29
C GLU A 87 10.06 -11.88 11.48
N TYR A 88 8.90 -11.67 12.08
CA TYR A 88 8.45 -10.32 12.46
C TYR A 88 9.45 -9.63 13.39
N THR A 89 9.91 -10.34 14.44
CA THR A 89 10.87 -9.82 15.42
C THR A 89 12.24 -9.58 14.77
N GLU A 90 12.70 -10.49 13.91
CA GLU A 90 13.96 -10.32 13.16
C GLU A 90 13.94 -9.04 12.32
N ILE A 91 12.88 -8.86 11.51
CA ILE A 91 12.74 -7.69 10.65
C ILE A 91 12.66 -6.40 11.48
N THR A 92 11.85 -6.38 12.54
CA THR A 92 11.67 -5.19 13.38
C THR A 92 12.97 -4.82 14.11
N ASN A 93 13.69 -5.80 14.65
CA ASN A 93 14.99 -5.58 15.29
C ASN A 93 16.04 -5.06 14.31
N TYR A 94 16.07 -5.60 13.08
CA TYR A 94 16.96 -5.10 12.04
C TYR A 94 16.66 -3.64 11.70
N LEU A 95 15.41 -3.29 11.46
CA LEU A 95 15.00 -1.91 11.16
C LEU A 95 15.32 -0.96 12.32
N GLN A 96 15.10 -1.39 13.56
CA GLN A 96 15.42 -0.59 14.74
C GLN A 96 16.92 -0.37 14.87
N LYS A 97 17.73 -1.40 14.66
CA LYS A 97 19.20 -1.32 14.73
C LYS A 97 19.81 -0.37 13.69
N HIS A 98 19.19 -0.28 12.51
CA HIS A 98 19.70 0.52 11.40
C HIS A 98 18.99 1.87 11.27
N HIS A 99 18.07 2.20 12.17
CA HIS A 99 17.19 3.38 12.10
C HIS A 99 17.95 4.68 11.82
N GLU A 100 19.01 4.99 12.57
CA GLU A 100 19.75 6.24 12.40
C GLU A 100 20.43 6.34 11.03
N LYS A 101 21.02 5.23 10.56
CA LYS A 101 21.66 5.17 9.24
C LYS A 101 20.63 5.30 8.12
N ASP A 102 19.51 4.61 8.27
CA ASP A 102 18.40 4.60 7.31
C ASP A 102 17.76 5.99 7.24
N GLU A 103 17.57 6.64 8.37
CA GLU A 103 17.05 8.00 8.45
C GLU A 103 17.98 9.01 7.79
N ALA A 104 19.28 8.96 8.06
CA ALA A 104 20.27 9.84 7.42
C ALA A 104 20.29 9.65 5.89
N PHE A 105 20.24 8.39 5.42
CA PHE A 105 20.12 8.07 4.00
C PHE A 105 18.85 8.68 3.39
N MET A 106 17.69 8.43 4.03
CA MET A 106 16.41 8.94 3.54
C MET A 106 16.37 10.47 3.49
N GLN A 107 16.89 11.15 4.51
CA GLN A 107 16.97 12.61 4.54
C GLN A 107 17.86 13.16 3.41
N SER A 108 19.02 12.52 3.16
CA SER A 108 19.93 12.90 2.08
C SER A 108 19.27 12.79 0.71
N ILE A 109 18.61 11.68 0.41
CA ILE A 109 17.91 11.47 -0.87
C ILE A 109 16.72 12.42 -1.01
N GLN A 110 15.91 12.57 0.05
CA GLN A 110 14.78 13.48 0.07
C GLN A 110 15.23 14.92 -0.21
N PHE A 111 16.32 15.37 0.42
CA PHE A 111 16.87 16.69 0.18
C PHE A 111 17.30 16.87 -1.28
N LYS A 112 18.04 15.91 -1.85
CA LYS A 112 18.50 15.97 -3.26
C LYS A 112 17.31 16.08 -4.23
N ILE A 113 16.25 15.32 -4.01
CA ILE A 113 15.03 15.37 -4.85
C ILE A 113 14.35 16.73 -4.70
N THR A 114 14.09 17.15 -3.47
CA THR A 114 13.34 18.39 -3.18
C THR A 114 14.10 19.63 -3.70
N ASP A 115 15.40 19.69 -3.49
CA ASP A 115 16.27 20.78 -3.94
C ASP A 115 16.23 20.91 -5.47
N ARG A 116 16.39 19.78 -6.20
CA ARG A 116 16.29 19.78 -7.67
C ARG A 116 14.91 20.25 -8.17
N LEU A 117 13.84 19.76 -7.58
CA LEU A 117 12.48 20.10 -8.02
C LEU A 117 12.16 21.58 -7.72
N ASN A 118 12.58 22.09 -6.57
CA ASN A 118 12.41 23.50 -6.22
C ASN A 118 13.20 24.42 -7.16
N ALA A 119 14.45 24.04 -7.50
CA ALA A 119 15.26 24.79 -8.49
C ALA A 119 14.60 24.86 -9.88
N MET A 120 13.78 23.85 -10.23
CA MET A 120 13.00 23.82 -11.48
C MET A 120 11.61 24.46 -11.35
N GLY A 121 11.28 25.04 -10.19
CA GLY A 121 9.97 25.65 -9.94
C GLY A 121 8.80 24.67 -9.83
N ILE A 122 9.07 23.37 -9.63
CA ILE A 122 8.04 22.33 -9.49
C ILE A 122 7.61 22.26 -8.03
N GLN A 123 6.38 22.65 -7.73
CA GLN A 123 5.79 22.49 -6.41
C GLN A 123 5.63 21.00 -6.10
N ASN A 124 6.21 20.56 -4.98
CA ASN A 124 6.21 19.16 -4.61
C ASN A 124 6.13 18.97 -3.09
N THR A 125 5.65 17.79 -2.70
CA THR A 125 5.81 17.25 -1.35
C THR A 125 6.53 15.92 -1.47
N THR A 126 7.75 15.85 -0.95
CA THR A 126 8.59 14.66 -1.04
C THR A 126 8.85 14.10 0.34
N TYR A 127 8.66 12.81 0.53
CA TYR A 127 9.02 12.11 1.77
C TYR A 127 9.46 10.68 1.51
N GLY A 128 10.43 10.24 2.31
CA GLY A 128 10.90 8.87 2.34
C GLY A 128 10.09 8.00 3.29
N ARG A 129 10.02 6.72 3.01
CA ARG A 129 9.48 5.70 3.91
C ARG A 129 10.21 4.38 3.75
N ILE A 130 10.33 3.64 4.82
CA ILE A 130 10.68 2.22 4.77
C ILE A 130 9.42 1.41 4.46
N LYS A 131 9.54 0.37 3.65
CA LYS A 131 8.42 -0.54 3.35
C LYS A 131 8.00 -1.23 4.64
N HIS A 132 6.69 -1.49 4.79
CA HIS A 132 6.13 -2.14 5.96
C HIS A 132 6.62 -3.59 6.11
N VAL A 133 6.56 -4.13 7.32
CA VAL A 133 7.22 -5.37 7.73
C VAL A 133 6.79 -6.56 6.86
N TYR A 134 5.49 -6.71 6.60
CA TYR A 134 4.99 -7.79 5.76
C TYR A 134 5.47 -7.71 4.30
N SER A 135 5.65 -6.52 3.74
CA SER A 135 6.23 -6.36 2.40
C SER A 135 7.67 -6.81 2.33
N ILE A 136 8.45 -6.55 3.40
CA ILE A 136 9.84 -7.01 3.54
C ILE A 136 9.84 -8.54 3.65
N TYR A 137 9.04 -9.10 4.56
CA TYR A 137 8.88 -10.54 4.75
C TYR A 137 8.54 -11.28 3.45
N ARG A 138 7.55 -10.80 2.71
CA ARG A 138 7.18 -11.38 1.41
C ARG A 138 8.32 -11.38 0.40
N LYS A 139 9.17 -10.35 0.40
CA LYS A 139 10.33 -10.27 -0.47
C LYS A 139 11.43 -11.24 -0.04
N MET A 140 11.68 -11.36 1.25
CA MET A 140 12.60 -12.37 1.79
C MET A 140 12.22 -13.76 1.29
N LEU A 141 10.94 -14.13 1.42
CA LEU A 141 10.42 -15.41 0.95
C LEU A 141 10.50 -15.56 -0.58
N ALA A 142 10.10 -14.55 -1.34
CA ALA A 142 10.03 -14.63 -2.80
C ALA A 142 11.41 -14.67 -3.49
N GLN A 143 12.44 -14.13 -2.81
CA GLN A 143 13.81 -14.07 -3.35
C GLN A 143 14.78 -15.03 -2.65
N ASP A 144 14.30 -15.76 -1.63
CA ASP A 144 15.12 -16.62 -0.76
C ASP A 144 16.35 -15.84 -0.21
N LYS A 145 16.08 -14.67 0.38
CA LYS A 145 17.08 -13.74 0.89
C LYS A 145 16.80 -13.34 2.33
N THR A 146 17.87 -13.07 3.07
CA THR A 146 17.82 -12.41 4.37
C THR A 146 17.56 -10.91 4.19
N ILE A 147 17.16 -10.23 5.27
CA ILE A 147 16.84 -8.80 5.21
C ILE A 147 18.05 -7.95 4.78
N ASP A 148 19.26 -8.29 5.20
CA ASP A 148 20.50 -7.58 4.84
C ASP A 148 20.85 -7.69 3.35
N GLN A 149 20.27 -8.67 2.65
CA GLN A 149 20.45 -8.87 1.21
C GLN A 149 19.35 -8.20 0.38
N LEU A 150 18.38 -7.56 1.04
CA LEU A 150 17.33 -6.79 0.39
C LEU A 150 17.75 -5.34 0.25
N TYR A 151 17.89 -4.89 -1.00
CA TYR A 151 18.34 -3.53 -1.31
C TYR A 151 17.21 -2.54 -1.57
N ASP A 152 15.98 -3.00 -1.85
CA ASP A 152 14.86 -2.14 -2.24
C ASP A 152 13.79 -1.98 -1.14
N ILE A 153 14.24 -1.79 0.09
CA ILE A 153 13.37 -1.54 1.26
C ILE A 153 12.95 -0.07 1.37
N TYR A 154 13.68 0.84 0.72
CA TYR A 154 13.41 2.27 0.74
C TYR A 154 12.50 2.68 -0.40
N ALA A 155 11.55 3.55 -0.10
CA ALA A 155 10.66 4.15 -1.09
C ALA A 155 10.50 5.64 -0.82
N PHE A 156 10.53 6.45 -1.87
CA PHE A 156 10.25 7.87 -1.81
C PHE A 156 8.94 8.16 -2.54
N ARG A 157 8.14 9.05 -1.97
CA ARG A 157 6.96 9.56 -2.61
C ARG A 157 7.16 11.02 -2.96
N VAL A 158 6.89 11.35 -4.21
CA VAL A 158 6.87 12.71 -4.72
C VAL A 158 5.45 13.01 -5.16
N ILE A 159 4.81 13.96 -4.48
CA ILE A 159 3.44 14.36 -4.77
C ILE A 159 3.50 15.76 -5.42
N VAL A 160 2.83 15.89 -6.55
CA VAL A 160 2.78 17.11 -7.36
C VAL A 160 1.34 17.48 -7.69
N ASN A 161 1.15 18.65 -8.32
CA ASN A 161 -0.18 19.19 -8.57
C ASN A 161 -0.83 18.69 -9.87
N SER A 162 -0.04 18.24 -10.86
CA SER A 162 -0.56 17.87 -12.17
C SER A 162 0.11 16.62 -12.75
N ILE A 163 -0.59 15.97 -13.68
CA ILE A 163 -0.03 14.82 -14.43
C ILE A 163 1.21 15.22 -15.24
N PRO A 164 1.24 16.35 -15.97
CA PRO A 164 2.47 16.79 -16.62
C PRO A 164 3.65 16.93 -15.66
N ASP A 165 3.43 17.45 -14.46
CA ASP A 165 4.49 17.53 -13.44
C ASP A 165 4.98 16.16 -13.00
N CYS A 166 4.11 15.13 -12.97
CA CYS A 166 4.56 13.76 -12.67
C CYS A 166 5.63 13.28 -13.66
N TYR A 167 5.42 13.51 -14.96
CA TYR A 167 6.39 13.11 -15.99
C TYR A 167 7.63 14.00 -16.00
N ASN A 168 7.49 15.30 -15.70
CA ASN A 168 8.63 16.19 -15.51
C ASN A 168 9.52 15.73 -14.35
N VAL A 169 8.93 15.41 -13.21
CA VAL A 169 9.64 14.85 -12.05
C VAL A 169 10.35 13.56 -12.41
N LEU A 170 9.73 12.66 -13.18
CA LEU A 170 10.35 11.42 -13.63
C LEU A 170 11.65 11.69 -14.40
N GLY A 171 11.65 12.66 -15.30
CA GLY A 171 12.84 13.09 -16.05
C GLY A 171 13.95 13.58 -15.11
N HIS A 172 13.62 14.41 -14.14
CA HIS A 172 14.59 14.90 -13.14
C HIS A 172 15.13 13.80 -12.22
N ILE A 173 14.30 12.82 -11.84
CA ILE A 173 14.76 11.67 -11.06
C ILE A 173 15.78 10.83 -11.84
N HIS A 174 15.52 10.60 -13.15
CA HIS A 174 16.43 9.84 -14.01
C HIS A 174 17.72 10.61 -14.36
N ASP A 175 17.71 11.94 -14.28
CA ASP A 175 18.91 12.78 -14.39
C ASP A 175 19.75 12.78 -13.10
N LEU A 176 19.10 12.73 -11.94
CA LEU A 176 19.78 12.69 -10.63
C LEU A 176 20.37 11.34 -10.27
N PHE A 177 19.75 10.25 -10.71
CA PHE A 177 20.05 8.89 -10.25
C PHE A 177 20.08 7.90 -11.40
N ASN A 178 20.86 6.82 -11.24
CA ASN A 178 20.96 5.78 -12.26
C ASN A 178 19.72 4.88 -12.25
N LEU A 179 19.05 4.78 -13.38
CA LEU A 179 17.88 3.91 -13.54
C LEU A 179 18.26 2.44 -13.45
N VAL A 180 17.49 1.65 -12.69
CA VAL A 180 17.56 0.19 -12.74
C VAL A 180 16.71 -0.33 -13.90
N PRO A 181 17.30 -0.96 -14.94
CA PRO A 181 16.57 -1.42 -16.12
C PRO A 181 15.41 -2.36 -15.77
N GLY A 182 14.29 -2.22 -16.48
CA GLY A 182 13.09 -3.06 -16.30
C GLY A 182 12.30 -2.81 -15.01
N ARG A 183 12.65 -1.78 -14.24
CA ARG A 183 11.97 -1.44 -12.97
C ARG A 183 11.08 -0.20 -13.06
N PHE A 184 10.87 0.33 -14.25
CA PHE A 184 9.91 1.42 -14.48
C PHE A 184 8.50 0.85 -14.74
N LYS A 185 7.48 1.49 -14.14
CA LYS A 185 6.05 1.16 -14.37
C LYS A 185 5.23 2.44 -14.39
N ASP A 186 4.43 2.59 -15.43
CA ASP A 186 3.50 3.70 -15.60
C ASP A 186 2.07 3.24 -15.30
N TYR A 187 1.66 3.49 -14.05
CA TYR A 187 0.28 3.26 -13.62
C TYR A 187 -0.60 4.52 -13.72
N ILE A 188 -0.08 5.63 -14.29
CA ILE A 188 -0.92 6.79 -14.64
C ILE A 188 -1.62 6.51 -15.97
N SER A 189 -0.86 6.08 -16.98
CA SER A 189 -1.40 5.74 -18.30
C SER A 189 -2.19 4.42 -18.29
N THR A 190 -1.81 3.48 -17.44
CA THR A 190 -2.47 2.17 -17.29
C THR A 190 -2.77 1.91 -15.82
N PRO A 191 -3.89 2.47 -15.29
CA PRO A 191 -4.27 2.29 -13.89
C PRO A 191 -4.49 0.83 -13.52
N LYS A 192 -4.22 0.48 -12.26
CA LYS A 192 -4.55 -0.86 -11.75
C LYS A 192 -6.07 -1.02 -11.58
N PRO A 193 -6.61 -2.25 -11.55
CA PRO A 193 -8.05 -2.50 -11.37
C PRO A 193 -8.65 -1.83 -10.13
N ASN A 194 -7.87 -1.63 -9.07
CA ASN A 194 -8.27 -0.92 -7.86
C ASN A 194 -8.10 0.60 -7.95
N MET A 195 -8.03 1.17 -9.15
CA MET A 195 -7.89 2.60 -9.48
C MET A 195 -6.56 3.23 -9.01
N TYR A 196 -5.59 2.43 -8.60
CA TYR A 196 -4.27 2.93 -8.20
C TYR A 196 -3.52 3.51 -9.40
N GLN A 197 -3.06 4.76 -9.27
CA GLN A 197 -2.26 5.48 -10.25
C GLN A 197 -0.99 6.03 -9.61
N SER A 198 0.13 5.86 -10.25
CA SER A 198 1.44 6.44 -9.89
C SER A 198 2.47 6.07 -10.95
N LEU A 199 3.50 6.88 -11.16
CA LEU A 199 4.73 6.40 -11.81
C LEU A 199 5.60 5.73 -10.76
N HIS A 200 6.17 4.58 -11.10
CA HIS A 200 7.13 3.88 -10.25
C HIS A 200 8.44 3.73 -11.00
N THR A 201 9.52 4.16 -10.42
CA THR A 201 10.86 3.92 -10.93
C THR A 201 11.78 3.47 -9.81
N THR A 202 12.67 2.52 -10.09
CA THR A 202 13.73 2.12 -9.16
C THR A 202 15.04 2.68 -9.67
N VAL A 203 15.74 3.38 -8.81
CA VAL A 203 17.00 4.04 -9.14
C VAL A 203 18.07 3.75 -8.08
N ILE A 204 19.34 3.99 -8.44
CA ILE A 204 20.49 3.81 -7.55
C ILE A 204 21.18 5.17 -7.40
N GLY A 205 21.36 5.61 -6.16
CA GLY A 205 22.12 6.82 -5.82
C GLY A 205 23.64 6.58 -5.81
N SER A 206 24.38 7.63 -5.50
CA SER A 206 25.86 7.61 -5.38
C SER A 206 26.38 6.58 -4.35
N GLU A 207 25.56 6.22 -3.38
CA GLU A 207 25.90 5.26 -2.31
C GLU A 207 25.71 3.78 -2.74
N GLY A 208 25.27 3.54 -3.98
CA GLY A 208 25.03 2.19 -4.51
C GLY A 208 23.78 1.51 -3.94
N ILE A 209 22.98 2.21 -3.15
CA ILE A 209 21.75 1.68 -2.53
C ILE A 209 20.57 1.94 -3.48
N PRO A 210 19.86 0.90 -3.94
CA PRO A 210 18.65 1.07 -4.74
C PRO A 210 17.46 1.53 -3.88
N PHE A 211 16.65 2.39 -4.47
CA PHE A 211 15.39 2.83 -3.86
C PHE A 211 14.32 3.06 -4.93
N GLU A 212 13.06 2.91 -4.53
CA GLU A 212 11.91 3.15 -5.37
C GLU A 212 11.43 4.59 -5.23
N VAL A 213 11.13 5.27 -6.35
CA VAL A 213 10.45 6.57 -6.35
C VAL A 213 9.07 6.41 -6.94
N GLN A 214 8.06 6.82 -6.17
CA GLN A 214 6.64 6.83 -6.54
C GLN A 214 6.21 8.27 -6.77
N ILE A 215 5.77 8.61 -7.99
CA ILE A 215 5.40 9.95 -8.37
C ILE A 215 3.92 9.98 -8.72
N ARG A 216 3.15 10.92 -8.15
CA ARG A 216 1.71 11.00 -8.35
C ARG A 216 1.15 12.36 -7.96
N THR A 217 -0.06 12.66 -8.39
CA THR A 217 -0.79 13.85 -7.94
C THR A 217 -1.41 13.64 -6.55
N TRP A 218 -1.93 14.72 -5.94
CA TRP A 218 -2.66 14.65 -4.68
C TRP A 218 -3.89 13.75 -4.77
N ASP A 219 -4.68 13.83 -5.83
CA ASP A 219 -5.87 12.98 -6.03
C ASP A 219 -5.49 11.51 -6.12
N MET A 220 -4.43 11.18 -6.87
CA MET A 220 -3.89 9.83 -6.94
C MET A 220 -3.35 9.36 -5.59
N HIS A 221 -2.80 10.27 -4.78
CA HIS A 221 -2.30 9.95 -3.45
C HIS A 221 -3.44 9.59 -2.51
N GLU A 222 -4.52 10.38 -2.47
CA GLU A 222 -5.70 10.08 -1.66
C GLU A 222 -6.35 8.76 -2.09
N THR A 223 -6.51 8.56 -3.39
CA THR A 223 -7.02 7.29 -3.94
C THR A 223 -6.13 6.10 -3.56
N ALA A 224 -4.79 6.25 -3.59
CA ALA A 224 -3.86 5.19 -3.22
C ALA A 224 -3.86 4.86 -1.72
N GLU A 225 -4.13 5.83 -0.83
CA GLU A 225 -4.13 5.60 0.62
C GLU A 225 -5.48 5.08 1.13
N TYR A 226 -6.59 5.61 0.62
CA TYR A 226 -7.93 5.39 1.15
C TYR A 226 -8.86 4.65 0.17
N GLY A 227 -8.44 4.47 -1.09
CA GLY A 227 -9.21 3.77 -2.11
C GLY A 227 -10.60 4.35 -2.29
N ILE A 228 -11.57 3.47 -2.32
CA ILE A 228 -12.98 3.82 -2.49
C ILE A 228 -13.50 4.78 -1.40
N ALA A 229 -12.93 4.76 -0.20
CA ALA A 229 -13.30 5.67 0.88
C ALA A 229 -12.94 7.14 0.57
N ALA A 230 -11.90 7.39 -0.23
CA ALA A 230 -11.56 8.74 -0.68
C ALA A 230 -12.67 9.36 -1.54
N HIS A 231 -13.29 8.59 -2.41
CA HIS A 231 -14.39 9.06 -3.27
C HIS A 231 -15.66 9.44 -2.48
N TRP A 232 -15.89 8.83 -1.33
CA TRP A 232 -17.03 9.18 -0.48
C TRP A 232 -16.87 10.52 0.20
N LYS A 233 -15.65 10.88 0.59
CA LYS A 233 -15.33 12.19 1.18
C LYS A 233 -15.59 13.33 0.19
N TYR A 234 -15.29 13.10 -1.08
CA TYR A 234 -15.51 14.09 -2.14
C TYR A 234 -17.00 14.31 -2.49
N LYS A 235 -17.80 13.24 -2.47
CA LYS A 235 -19.25 13.32 -2.74
C LYS A 235 -20.07 14.02 -1.63
N GLN A 236 -19.59 14.03 -0.40
CA GLN A 236 -20.24 14.79 0.68
C GLN A 236 -19.95 16.29 0.63
N GLY A 237 -18.90 16.73 -0.06
CA GLY A 237 -18.54 18.15 -0.23
C GLY A 237 -19.09 18.81 -1.50
N SER A 238 -19.51 18.04 -2.51
CA SER A 238 -20.10 18.54 -3.77
C SER A 238 -21.38 17.77 -4.08
N GLY A 239 -22.51 18.33 -3.74
CA GLY A 239 -23.81 17.76 -4.06
C GLY A 239 -24.03 17.65 -5.57
N SER A 240 -24.02 16.43 -6.07
CA SER A 240 -24.46 15.83 -7.32
C SER A 240 -23.39 15.03 -8.05
N GLY A 241 -23.39 13.73 -7.82
CA GLY A 241 -22.68 12.75 -8.66
C GLY A 241 -23.46 11.44 -8.62
N SER A 242 -23.92 10.97 -9.77
CA SER A 242 -24.84 9.84 -9.85
C SER A 242 -24.20 8.52 -9.45
N GLU A 243 -25.01 7.65 -8.83
CA GLU A 243 -24.69 6.24 -8.49
C GLU A 243 -24.22 5.40 -9.69
N LYS A 244 -24.42 5.88 -10.92
CA LYS A 244 -24.09 5.17 -12.17
C LYS A 244 -22.60 5.00 -12.46
N ASP A 245 -21.73 5.89 -11.96
CA ASP A 245 -20.28 5.79 -12.20
C ASP A 245 -19.63 4.67 -11.38
N PHE A 246 -20.33 4.18 -10.38
CA PHE A 246 -19.87 3.12 -9.48
C PHE A 246 -20.14 1.71 -10.06
N GLU A 247 -21.22 1.52 -10.80
CA GLU A 247 -21.55 0.24 -11.45
C GLU A 247 -20.58 -0.10 -12.59
N TYR A 248 -19.98 0.90 -13.25
CA TYR A 248 -19.05 0.67 -14.36
C TYR A 248 -17.72 0.05 -13.91
N GLY A 249 -17.24 0.41 -12.74
CA GLY A 249 -15.99 -0.16 -12.19
C GLY A 249 -16.10 -1.62 -11.73
N LEU A 250 -17.29 -2.05 -11.31
CA LEU A 250 -17.54 -3.42 -10.84
C LEU A 250 -17.90 -4.39 -11.99
N ARG A 251 -18.49 -3.90 -13.07
CA ARG A 251 -18.89 -4.72 -14.24
C ARG A 251 -17.75 -5.03 -15.20
N SER A 252 -16.60 -4.35 -15.12
CA SER A 252 -15.46 -4.64 -15.99
C SER A 252 -14.68 -5.88 -15.57
N GLU A 253 -14.92 -6.45 -14.39
CA GLU A 253 -14.26 -7.66 -13.90
C GLU A 253 -14.98 -8.97 -14.23
N GLU A 254 -16.22 -8.94 -14.79
CA GLU A 254 -16.95 -10.16 -15.20
C GLU A 254 -16.51 -10.71 -16.58
N ARG A 255 -15.46 -10.17 -17.19
CA ARG A 255 -14.97 -10.59 -18.52
C ARG A 255 -13.49 -10.98 -18.55
N PHE A 256 -13.03 -11.75 -17.54
CA PHE A 256 -11.78 -12.56 -17.74
C PHE A 256 -11.78 -13.76 -16.78
#